data_8f553eb2ba5f59bfb14684b792011bad
#
_entry.id   8f553eb2ba5f59bfb14684b792011bad
#
_cell.length_a   1.000
_cell.length_b   1.000
_cell.length_c   1.000
_cell.angle_alpha   90.00
_cell.angle_beta   90.00
_cell.angle_gamma   90.00
#
_symmetry.space_group_name_H-M   'P 1'
#
loop_
_entity.id
_entity.type
_entity.pdbx_description
1 polymer ?
#
loop_
_entity_poly.entity_id
_entity_poly.type
_entity_poly.pdbx_seq_one_letter_code
_entity_poly.pdbx_strand_id
1 'polypeptide(L)'
;MFFFLFYFLLSPILLVLIHISRLFIKKIDVHLKDKKRTINNVIYTLSKINRSKRKVLLFHAASSGEFEQIKPILKQVNREKYFIIQTFSSPTIFNQELKSSLFDVCCYHPFDIVWQSYYFFKKLNPNAYI
;
A
#
# COMPACT_ATOMS: atom_id res chain seq x y z
N MET A 1 -20.94 -10.17 -12.58
CA MET A 1 -20.70 -9.15 -13.62
C MET A 1 -21.44 -7.84 -13.33
N PHE A 2 -22.73 -7.90 -12.97
CA PHE A 2 -23.55 -6.71 -12.69
C PHE A 2 -23.01 -5.85 -11.51
N PHE A 3 -22.63 -6.46 -10.39
CA PHE A 3 -22.07 -5.77 -9.24
C PHE A 3 -20.75 -5.05 -9.54
N PHE A 4 -19.90 -5.61 -10.40
CA PHE A 4 -18.65 -4.99 -10.80
C PHE A 4 -18.89 -3.72 -11.64
N LEU A 5 -19.85 -3.77 -12.57
CA LEU A 5 -20.24 -2.61 -13.38
C LEU A 5 -20.81 -1.49 -12.50
N PHE A 6 -21.68 -1.84 -11.54
CA PHE A 6 -22.25 -0.91 -10.59
C PHE A 6 -21.17 -0.25 -9.71
N TYR A 7 -20.24 -1.05 -9.17
CA TYR A 7 -19.09 -0.53 -8.42
C TYR A 7 -18.22 0.39 -9.25
N PHE A 8 -17.96 0.04 -10.51
CA PHE A 8 -17.17 0.86 -11.43
C PHE A 8 -17.83 2.21 -11.68
N LEU A 9 -19.16 2.25 -11.89
CA LEU A 9 -19.91 3.48 -12.08
C LEU A 9 -19.99 4.35 -10.83
N LEU A 10 -20.01 3.74 -9.63
CA LEU A 10 -20.03 4.46 -8.35
C LEU A 10 -18.65 4.98 -7.91
N SER A 11 -17.56 4.40 -8.43
CA SER A 11 -16.20 4.75 -8.00
C SER A 11 -15.85 6.24 -8.15
N PRO A 12 -16.29 7.01 -9.19
CA PRO A 12 -16.06 8.45 -9.25
C PRO A 12 -16.73 9.21 -8.10
N ILE A 13 -17.96 8.78 -7.72
CA ILE A 13 -18.71 9.38 -6.61
C ILE A 13 -17.99 9.12 -5.30
N LEU A 14 -17.53 7.89 -5.08
CA LEU A 14 -16.74 7.53 -3.90
C LEU A 14 -15.45 8.35 -3.81
N LEU A 15 -14.79 8.60 -4.94
CA LEU A 15 -13.59 9.42 -4.99
C LEU A 15 -13.87 10.87 -4.58
N VAL A 16 -14.98 11.46 -5.05
CA VAL A 16 -15.41 12.79 -4.64
C VAL A 16 -15.71 12.83 -3.14
N LEU A 17 -16.42 11.83 -2.62
CA LEU A 17 -16.73 11.73 -1.19
C LEU A 17 -15.46 11.61 -0.32
N ILE A 18 -14.45 10.85 -0.77
CA ILE A 18 -13.14 10.77 -0.10
C ILE A 18 -12.45 12.14 -0.10
N HIS A 19 -12.51 12.89 -1.20
CA HIS A 19 -11.91 14.24 -1.27
C HIS A 19 -12.67 15.26 -0.42
N ILE A 20 -13.98 15.15 -0.28
CA ILE A 20 -14.75 15.98 0.64
C ILE A 20 -14.45 15.62 2.10
N SER A 21 -14.42 14.33 2.43
CA SER A 21 -14.16 13.85 3.80
C SER A 21 -12.79 14.25 4.34
N ARG A 22 -11.79 14.52 3.47
CA ARG A 22 -10.48 15.05 3.90
C ARG A 22 -10.58 16.39 4.65
N LEU A 23 -11.62 17.17 4.39
CA LEU A 23 -11.82 18.46 5.06
C LEU A 23 -12.20 18.28 6.54
N PHE A 24 -12.79 17.14 6.88
CA PHE A 24 -13.29 16.82 8.22
C PHE A 24 -12.43 15.75 8.93
N ILE A 25 -11.74 14.91 8.17
CA ILE A 25 -10.99 13.77 8.71
C ILE A 25 -9.50 13.93 8.41
N LYS A 26 -8.74 14.43 9.40
CA LYS A 26 -7.29 14.67 9.30
C LYS A 26 -6.49 13.46 8.79
N LYS A 27 -6.87 12.24 9.19
CA LYS A 27 -6.17 11.02 8.72
C LYS A 27 -6.30 10.81 7.21
N ILE A 28 -7.46 11.13 6.63
CA ILE A 28 -7.67 11.04 5.17
C ILE A 28 -6.86 12.12 4.44
N ASP A 29 -6.81 13.33 4.98
CA ASP A 29 -6.01 14.42 4.40
C ASP A 29 -4.51 14.07 4.36
N VAL A 30 -3.95 13.56 5.45
CA VAL A 30 -2.55 13.11 5.52
C VAL A 30 -2.29 11.98 4.52
N HIS A 31 -3.16 10.98 4.48
CA HIS A 31 -3.04 9.87 3.54
C HIS A 31 -3.02 10.36 2.08
N LEU A 32 -3.96 11.23 1.70
CA LEU A 32 -4.05 11.77 0.32
C LEU A 32 -2.83 12.61 -0.05
N LYS A 33 -2.32 13.44 0.86
CA LYS A 33 -1.14 14.29 0.62
C LYS A 33 0.12 13.45 0.39
N ASP A 34 0.34 12.45 1.22
CA ASP A 34 1.59 11.69 1.25
C ASP A 34 1.58 10.44 0.34
N LYS A 35 0.39 9.98 -0.09
CA LYS A 35 0.24 8.76 -0.89
C LYS A 35 1.15 8.75 -2.13
N LYS A 36 1.09 9.81 -2.94
CA LYS A 36 1.86 9.89 -4.18
C LYS A 36 3.37 9.85 -3.91
N ARG A 37 3.82 10.61 -2.91
CA ARG A 37 5.23 10.68 -2.51
C ARG A 37 5.74 9.31 -2.06
N THR A 38 5.00 8.63 -1.18
CA THR A 38 5.41 7.33 -0.63
C THR A 38 5.40 6.24 -1.69
N ILE A 39 4.42 6.22 -2.60
CA ILE A 39 4.38 5.27 -3.73
C ILE A 39 5.56 5.52 -4.68
N ASN A 40 5.88 6.78 -5.00
CA ASN A 40 7.02 7.09 -5.87
C ASN A 40 8.35 6.64 -5.24
N ASN A 41 8.51 6.76 -3.93
CA ASN A 41 9.67 6.24 -3.21
C ASN A 41 9.79 4.71 -3.34
N VAL A 42 8.67 3.97 -3.23
CA VAL A 42 8.66 2.52 -3.47
C VAL A 42 9.07 2.20 -4.89
N ILE A 43 8.51 2.88 -5.90
CA ILE A 43 8.84 2.66 -7.32
C ILE A 43 10.34 2.92 -7.57
N TYR A 44 10.88 4.01 -7.02
CA TYR A 44 12.30 4.33 -7.12
C TYR A 44 13.18 3.26 -6.46
N THR A 45 12.81 2.78 -5.28
CA THR A 45 13.54 1.71 -4.60
C THR A 45 13.47 0.41 -5.39
N LEU A 46 12.29 0.07 -5.93
CA LEU A 46 12.10 -1.10 -6.79
C LEU A 46 12.93 -1.07 -8.07
N SER A 47 13.15 0.11 -8.66
CA SER A 47 13.96 0.23 -9.88
C SER A 47 15.44 -0.13 -9.67
N LYS A 48 15.91 -0.13 -8.43
CA LYS A 48 17.29 -0.49 -8.06
C LYS A 48 17.48 -1.97 -7.74
N ILE A 49 16.39 -2.76 -7.70
CA ILE A 49 16.45 -4.16 -7.31
C ILE A 49 16.63 -5.04 -8.54
N ASN A 50 17.47 -6.05 -8.41
CA ASN A 50 17.52 -7.15 -9.37
C ASN A 50 16.38 -8.15 -9.10
N ARG A 51 15.26 -8.01 -9.83
CA ARG A 51 14.07 -8.86 -9.70
C ARG A 51 14.30 -10.33 -10.11
N SER A 52 15.38 -10.64 -10.81
CA SER A 52 15.77 -12.02 -11.08
C SER A 52 16.34 -12.71 -9.84
N LYS A 53 16.93 -11.94 -8.93
CA LYS A 53 17.50 -12.46 -7.68
C LYS A 53 16.52 -12.39 -6.50
N ARG A 54 15.71 -11.32 -6.41
CA ARG A 54 14.78 -11.09 -5.31
C ARG A 54 13.35 -10.92 -5.81
N LYS A 55 12.45 -11.81 -5.39
CA LYS A 55 11.02 -11.69 -5.66
C LYS A 55 10.40 -10.61 -4.77
N VAL A 56 9.41 -9.90 -5.29
CA VAL A 56 8.73 -8.82 -4.57
C VAL A 56 7.49 -9.35 -3.88
N LEU A 57 7.43 -9.22 -2.56
CA LEU A 57 6.25 -9.50 -1.76
C LEU A 57 5.62 -8.18 -1.30
N LEU A 58 4.32 -8.05 -1.46
CA LEU A 58 3.54 -6.91 -1.00
C LEU A 58 2.66 -7.35 0.16
N PHE A 59 2.92 -6.79 1.34
CA PHE A 59 2.09 -6.98 2.52
C PHE A 59 1.22 -5.75 2.76
N HIS A 60 0.00 -5.97 3.27
CA HIS A 60 -0.91 -4.90 3.63
C HIS A 60 -1.37 -5.02 5.08
N ALA A 61 -1.45 -3.87 5.75
CA ALA A 61 -2.10 -3.75 7.05
C ALA A 61 -2.91 -2.45 7.08
N ALA A 62 -4.22 -2.55 7.31
CA ALA A 62 -5.07 -1.38 7.45
C ALA A 62 -4.96 -0.74 8.84
N SER A 63 -4.61 -1.53 9.86
CA SER A 63 -4.54 -1.13 11.27
C SER A 63 -3.28 -1.65 11.97
N SER A 64 -3.01 -1.09 13.15
CA SER A 64 -1.91 -1.57 14.00
C SER A 64 -2.11 -3.02 14.44
N GLY A 65 -3.35 -3.43 14.74
CA GLY A 65 -3.66 -4.81 15.14
C GLY A 65 -3.37 -5.82 14.03
N GLU A 66 -3.72 -5.49 12.79
CA GLU A 66 -3.39 -6.33 11.62
C GLU A 66 -1.87 -6.42 11.42
N PHE A 67 -1.16 -5.30 11.58
CA PHE A 67 0.28 -5.30 11.44
C PHE A 67 0.97 -6.16 12.51
N GLU A 68 0.50 -6.15 13.77
CA GLU A 68 1.02 -7.04 14.81
C GLU A 68 0.87 -8.53 14.44
N GLN A 69 -0.20 -8.90 13.73
CA GLN A 69 -0.41 -10.27 13.24
C GLN A 69 0.56 -10.61 12.08
N ILE A 70 0.95 -9.63 11.29
CA ILE A 70 1.88 -9.82 10.15
C ILE A 70 3.35 -9.86 10.62
N LYS A 71 3.70 -9.16 11.70
CA LYS A 71 5.10 -9.08 12.22
C LYS A 71 5.80 -10.43 12.37
N PRO A 72 5.19 -11.48 12.94
CA PRO A 72 5.84 -12.80 13.05
C PRO A 72 6.20 -13.40 11.69
N ILE A 73 5.36 -13.19 10.67
CA ILE A 73 5.60 -13.66 9.30
C ILE A 73 6.78 -12.89 8.70
N LEU A 74 6.77 -11.55 8.80
CA LEU A 74 7.83 -10.70 8.27
C LEU A 74 9.21 -11.04 8.84
N LYS A 75 9.28 -11.42 10.14
CA LYS A 75 10.52 -11.83 10.80
C LYS A 75 11.11 -13.13 10.23
N GLN A 76 10.27 -13.98 9.63
CA GLN A 76 10.69 -15.29 9.08
C GLN A 76 11.00 -15.22 7.57
N VAL A 77 10.64 -14.12 6.88
CA VAL A 77 10.89 -13.99 5.45
C VAL A 77 12.39 -13.88 5.17
N ASN A 78 12.88 -14.73 4.29
CA ASN A 78 14.28 -14.67 3.83
C ASN A 78 14.51 -13.43 2.96
N ARG A 79 15.18 -12.44 3.52
CA ARG A 79 15.42 -11.12 2.90
C ARG A 79 16.41 -11.16 1.73
N GLU A 80 17.20 -12.21 1.59
CA GLU A 80 18.08 -12.39 0.44
C GLU A 80 17.29 -12.78 -0.82
N LYS A 81 16.20 -13.54 -0.63
CA LYS A 81 15.34 -14.04 -1.71
C LYS A 81 14.15 -13.12 -2.00
N TYR A 82 13.71 -12.36 -0.98
CA TYR A 82 12.48 -11.56 -1.06
C TYR A 82 12.72 -10.10 -0.71
N PHE A 83 12.16 -9.23 -1.51
CA PHE A 83 12.04 -7.82 -1.24
C PHE A 83 10.63 -7.54 -0.72
N ILE A 84 10.52 -6.93 0.44
CA ILE A 84 9.24 -6.72 1.11
C ILE A 84 8.82 -5.27 0.97
N ILE A 85 7.64 -5.06 0.38
CA ILE A 85 6.91 -3.81 0.40
C ILE A 85 5.80 -3.95 1.44
N GLN A 86 5.77 -3.06 2.42
CA GLN A 86 4.66 -2.96 3.36
C GLN A 86 3.77 -1.78 3.00
N THR A 87 2.47 -2.00 2.91
CA THR A 87 1.49 -0.93 2.71
C THR A 87 0.61 -0.76 3.95
N PHE A 88 0.25 0.49 4.21
CA PHE A 88 -0.60 0.87 5.33
C PHE A 88 -1.75 1.75 4.86
N SER A 89 -2.95 1.57 5.43
CA SER A 89 -4.06 2.49 5.23
C SER A 89 -4.05 3.62 6.26
N SER A 90 -3.63 3.34 7.50
CA SER A 90 -3.62 4.30 8.61
C SER A 90 -2.32 5.10 8.67
N PRO A 91 -2.38 6.46 8.69
CA PRO A 91 -1.19 7.30 8.91
C PRO A 91 -0.52 7.07 10.26
N THR A 92 -1.28 6.66 11.28
CA THR A 92 -0.73 6.40 12.63
C THR A 92 0.31 5.28 12.57
N ILE A 93 -0.09 4.10 12.07
CA ILE A 93 0.82 2.96 11.98
C ILE A 93 1.93 3.21 10.96
N PHE A 94 1.64 3.88 9.85
CA PHE A 94 2.65 4.26 8.86
C PHE A 94 3.79 5.04 9.50
N ASN A 95 3.47 6.08 10.30
CA ASN A 95 4.48 6.91 10.97
C ASN A 95 5.24 6.15 12.06
N GLN A 96 4.56 5.27 12.80
CA GLN A 96 5.18 4.44 13.84
C GLN A 96 6.21 3.46 13.27
N GLU A 97 5.89 2.85 12.12
CA GLU A 97 6.70 1.80 11.51
C GLU A 97 7.61 2.28 10.38
N LEU A 98 7.67 3.59 10.13
CA LEU A 98 8.45 4.17 9.01
C LEU A 98 9.94 3.76 9.03
N LYS A 99 10.50 3.52 10.22
CA LYS A 99 11.89 3.10 10.42
C LYS A 99 12.02 1.60 10.76
N SER A 100 10.96 0.82 10.58
CA SER A 100 10.98 -0.60 10.89
C SER A 100 11.95 -1.35 9.97
N SER A 101 12.70 -2.28 10.55
CA SER A 101 13.58 -3.19 9.81
C SER A 101 12.86 -4.43 9.24
N LEU A 102 11.56 -4.57 9.49
CA LEU A 102 10.77 -5.73 9.09
C LEU A 102 10.48 -5.79 7.59
N PHE A 103 10.61 -4.67 6.87
CA PHE A 103 10.38 -4.57 5.43
C PHE A 103 11.45 -3.69 4.78
N ASP A 104 11.58 -3.72 3.46
CA ASP A 104 12.57 -2.92 2.73
C ASP A 104 12.07 -1.50 2.49
N VAL A 105 10.77 -1.34 2.23
CA VAL A 105 10.16 -0.04 1.96
C VAL A 105 8.67 -0.09 2.28
N CYS A 106 8.08 1.06 2.63
CA CYS A 106 6.66 1.17 2.86
C CYS A 106 6.02 2.35 2.11
N CYS A 107 4.71 2.23 1.86
CA CYS A 107 3.89 3.31 1.31
C CYS A 107 2.45 3.22 1.81
N TYR A 108 1.67 4.25 1.51
CA TYR A 108 0.22 4.16 1.68
C TYR A 108 -0.41 3.25 0.63
N HIS A 109 -1.32 2.41 1.08
CA HIS A 109 -2.18 1.64 0.18
C HIS A 109 -3.12 2.59 -0.58
N PRO A 110 -3.40 2.39 -1.87
CA PRO A 110 -4.45 3.16 -2.55
C PRO A 110 -5.81 2.88 -1.90
N PHE A 111 -6.73 3.84 -1.98
CA PHE A 111 -8.12 3.53 -1.70
C PHE A 111 -8.62 2.48 -2.69
N ASP A 112 -9.55 1.64 -2.24
CA ASP A 112 -10.12 0.58 -3.06
C ASP A 112 -11.04 1.16 -4.15
N ILE A 113 -10.39 1.75 -5.15
CA ILE A 113 -11.00 2.30 -6.36
C ILE A 113 -10.34 1.58 -7.54
N VAL A 114 -11.14 0.99 -8.41
CA VAL A 114 -10.70 0.05 -9.46
C VAL A 114 -9.45 0.52 -10.20
N TRP A 115 -9.46 1.75 -10.75
CA TRP A 115 -8.31 2.26 -11.52
C TRP A 115 -7.10 2.59 -10.66
N GLN A 116 -7.28 3.06 -9.40
CA GLN A 116 -6.17 3.34 -8.50
C GLN A 116 -5.45 2.05 -8.10
N SER A 117 -6.21 1.03 -7.73
CA SER A 117 -5.69 -0.30 -7.41
C SER A 117 -5.01 -0.92 -8.63
N TYR A 118 -5.66 -0.88 -9.80
CA TYR A 118 -5.07 -1.40 -11.03
C TYR A 118 -3.71 -0.76 -11.36
N TYR A 119 -3.62 0.58 -11.37
CA TYR A 119 -2.36 1.27 -11.65
C TYR A 119 -1.30 1.02 -10.59
N PHE A 120 -1.69 0.94 -9.33
CA PHE A 120 -0.80 0.63 -8.23
C PHE A 120 -0.15 -0.75 -8.39
N PHE A 121 -0.96 -1.79 -8.54
CA PHE A 121 -0.47 -3.16 -8.74
C PHE A 121 0.33 -3.31 -10.03
N LYS A 122 -0.12 -2.69 -11.12
CA LYS A 122 0.62 -2.68 -12.38
C LYS A 122 2.01 -2.06 -12.26
N LYS A 123 2.16 -0.97 -11.51
CA LYS A 123 3.45 -0.29 -11.30
C LYS A 123 4.37 -1.07 -10.37
N LEU A 124 3.86 -1.62 -9.29
CA LEU A 124 4.68 -2.37 -8.34
C LEU A 124 4.98 -3.78 -8.82
N ASN A 125 4.06 -4.38 -9.56
CA ASN A 125 4.14 -5.74 -10.12
C ASN A 125 4.69 -6.75 -9.09
N PRO A 126 4.03 -6.93 -7.91
CA PRO A 126 4.49 -7.86 -6.91
C PRO A 126 4.30 -9.31 -7.35
N ASN A 127 5.17 -10.21 -6.88
CA ASN A 127 5.03 -11.65 -7.11
C ASN A 127 3.93 -12.27 -6.24
N ALA A 128 3.67 -11.69 -5.08
CA ALA A 128 2.54 -12.05 -4.21
C ALA A 128 2.04 -10.82 -3.44
N TYR A 129 0.73 -10.82 -3.13
CA TYR A 129 0.05 -9.86 -2.26
C TYR A 129 -0.57 -10.61 -1.09
N ILE A 130 -0.30 -10.14 0.14
CA ILE A 130 -0.63 -10.81 1.40
C ILE A 130 -1.27 -9.78 2.35
#